data_e937bd47dba7a34a994b00a9c4f1ee20
#
_entry.id   e937bd47dba7a34a994b00a9c4f1ee20
#
_cell.length_a   1.000
_cell.length_b   1.000
_cell.length_c   1.000
_cell.angle_alpha   90.00
_cell.angle_beta   90.00
_cell.angle_gamma   90.00
#
_symmetry.space_group_name_H-M   'P 1'
#
loop_
_entity.id
_entity.type
_entity.pdbx_description
1 polymer ?
#
loop_
_entity_poly.entity_id
_entity_poly.type
_entity_poly.pdbx_seq_one_letter_code
_entity_poly.pdbx_strand_id
1 'polypeptide(L)'
;MKKLFPIFVLFVLFHSLLFAQTENKTKVMTLGTFHFDFPNNDVVQVDKEDHIDVLKPKYQADIKKIVNQLANFKPTIIAIERSLQNQSKVDSLYHKYRRDEHKLTRSEAQQIGFRLARQANLDKIYAIDVWGKHYQNVKKALNDSTKRAAFVHYYINNPDTSIKFTGTKPVYATTGILAELIRLNQPEHIKKSLGNYLTGHFKFELKKYDYFGVDFETGRWFNRNLKIFRNIQRIKTKPDDRILIIIGAGHLNLLNIYFKASPEYVWISPLKYLKKQ
;
A
#
# COMPACT_ATOMS: atom_id res chain seq x y z
N MET A 1 7.97 -49.71 -42.04
CA MET A 1 8.65 -48.61 -41.36
C MET A 1 7.67 -47.44 -41.31
N LYS A 2 6.96 -47.28 -40.20
CA LYS A 2 5.92 -46.24 -40.04
C LYS A 2 6.55 -44.95 -39.46
N LYS A 3 6.26 -43.83 -40.12
CA LYS A 3 6.78 -42.50 -39.86
C LYS A 3 6.37 -41.96 -38.49
N LEU A 4 7.31 -41.85 -37.53
CA LEU A 4 7.15 -41.28 -36.17
C LEU A 4 7.75 -39.87 -36.06
N PHE A 5 7.60 -38.99 -37.07
CA PHE A 5 8.34 -37.75 -37.13
C PHE A 5 7.56 -36.42 -36.88
N PRO A 6 6.20 -36.37 -36.79
CA PRO A 6 5.58 -35.04 -36.56
C PRO A 6 5.26 -34.69 -35.09
N ILE A 7 5.29 -35.66 -34.14
CA ILE A 7 4.83 -35.39 -32.74
C ILE A 7 5.89 -34.65 -31.93
N PHE A 8 7.17 -34.87 -32.19
CA PHE A 8 8.26 -34.22 -31.41
C PHE A 8 8.43 -32.75 -31.74
N VAL A 9 8.18 -32.30 -32.95
CA VAL A 9 8.26 -30.88 -33.36
C VAL A 9 7.14 -30.03 -32.74
N LEU A 10 5.94 -30.62 -32.58
CA LEU A 10 4.80 -29.93 -31.98
C LEU A 10 5.00 -29.67 -30.46
N PHE A 11 5.67 -30.59 -29.76
CA PHE A 11 5.94 -30.50 -28.33
C PHE A 11 7.00 -29.43 -28.00
N VAL A 12 8.00 -29.26 -28.85
CA VAL A 12 9.05 -28.23 -28.68
C VAL A 12 8.50 -26.83 -28.95
N LEU A 13 7.57 -26.67 -29.91
CA LEU A 13 6.92 -25.39 -30.18
C LEU A 13 5.95 -24.97 -29.06
N PHE A 14 5.29 -25.91 -28.39
CA PHE A 14 4.40 -25.61 -27.26
C PHE A 14 5.18 -25.19 -26.01
N HIS A 15 6.37 -25.73 -25.77
CA HIS A 15 7.23 -25.31 -24.66
C HIS A 15 7.82 -23.89 -24.88
N SER A 16 8.16 -23.55 -26.12
CA SER A 16 8.67 -22.20 -26.43
C SER A 16 7.60 -21.09 -26.27
N LEU A 17 6.33 -21.41 -26.51
CA LEU A 17 5.22 -20.47 -26.29
C LEU A 17 4.93 -20.22 -24.78
N LEU A 18 5.16 -21.22 -23.93
CA LEU A 18 5.01 -21.07 -22.48
C LEU A 18 6.12 -20.19 -21.84
N PHE A 19 7.33 -20.20 -22.39
CA PHE A 19 8.43 -19.34 -21.92
C PHE A 19 8.32 -17.90 -22.42
N ALA A 20 7.69 -17.65 -23.56
CA ALA A 20 7.51 -16.29 -24.11
C ALA A 20 6.47 -15.45 -23.35
N GLN A 21 5.59 -16.08 -22.55
CA GLN A 21 4.55 -15.37 -21.79
C GLN A 21 5.05 -14.72 -20.48
N THR A 22 6.26 -15.02 -20.04
CA THR A 22 6.78 -14.49 -18.76
C THR A 22 7.49 -13.13 -18.88
N GLU A 23 7.85 -12.68 -20.07
CA GLU A 23 8.62 -11.44 -20.25
C GLU A 23 7.78 -10.14 -20.29
N ASN A 24 6.46 -10.23 -20.52
CA ASN A 24 5.62 -9.05 -20.78
C ASN A 24 4.68 -8.66 -19.63
N LYS A 25 4.95 -9.08 -18.38
CA LYS A 25 4.11 -8.69 -17.24
C LYS A 25 4.49 -7.31 -16.72
N THR A 26 3.47 -6.49 -16.44
CA THR A 26 3.65 -5.20 -15.77
C THR A 26 4.36 -5.39 -14.42
N LYS A 27 5.44 -4.64 -14.19
CA LYS A 27 6.16 -4.65 -12.91
C LYS A 27 5.47 -3.73 -11.93
N VAL A 28 5.20 -4.22 -10.72
CA VAL A 28 4.57 -3.43 -9.67
C VAL A 28 5.46 -3.38 -8.44
N MET A 29 5.74 -2.16 -7.97
CA MET A 29 6.42 -1.89 -6.71
C MET A 29 5.43 -1.23 -5.75
N THR A 30 5.33 -1.75 -4.54
CA THR A 30 4.56 -1.17 -3.44
C THR A 30 5.51 -0.52 -2.45
N LEU A 31 5.44 0.80 -2.29
CA LEU A 31 6.16 1.54 -1.26
C LEU A 31 5.22 1.83 -0.10
N GLY A 32 5.45 1.17 1.03
CA GLY A 32 4.75 1.47 2.28
C GLY A 32 5.36 2.67 2.98
N THR A 33 4.50 3.61 3.36
CA THR A 33 4.88 4.84 4.07
C THR A 33 4.16 4.93 5.42
N PHE A 34 4.67 5.76 6.32
CA PHE A 34 3.84 6.37 7.37
C PHE A 34 3.21 7.65 6.80
N HIS A 35 2.20 8.20 7.47
CA HIS A 35 1.64 9.49 7.06
C HIS A 35 2.60 10.62 7.42
N PHE A 36 3.13 11.30 6.43
CA PHE A 36 4.09 12.40 6.62
C PHE A 36 3.48 13.63 7.29
N ASP A 37 2.16 13.78 7.22
CA ASP A 37 1.39 14.82 7.92
C ASP A 37 0.94 14.36 9.33
N PHE A 38 1.70 13.44 9.92
CA PHE A 38 1.51 12.97 11.28
C PHE A 38 1.68 14.16 12.28
N PRO A 39 0.88 14.26 13.38
CA PRO A 39 -0.07 13.25 13.88
C PRO A 39 -1.50 13.38 13.34
N ASN A 40 -1.77 14.23 12.39
CA ASN A 40 -3.13 14.64 12.03
C ASN A 40 -3.96 13.54 11.34
N ASN A 41 -3.32 12.53 10.76
CA ASN A 41 -3.98 11.51 9.93
C ASN A 41 -3.88 10.08 10.48
N ASP A 42 -3.21 9.86 11.61
CA ASP A 42 -3.01 8.52 12.15
C ASP A 42 -3.90 8.24 13.37
N VAL A 43 -4.49 7.03 13.38
CA VAL A 43 -5.23 6.51 14.53
C VAL A 43 -4.27 6.11 15.66
N VAL A 44 -3.04 5.74 15.33
CA VAL A 44 -2.00 5.37 16.29
C VAL A 44 -1.33 6.64 16.78
N GLN A 45 -1.51 6.94 18.07
CA GLN A 45 -0.80 8.04 18.72
C GLN A 45 0.66 7.66 18.92
N VAL A 46 1.56 8.57 18.58
CA VAL A 46 2.98 8.50 18.96
C VAL A 46 3.30 9.60 19.98
N ASP A 47 4.36 9.37 20.75
CA ASP A 47 4.81 10.34 21.75
C ASP A 47 5.17 11.68 21.08
N LYS A 48 4.93 12.78 21.77
CA LYS A 48 5.24 14.14 21.24
C LYS A 48 6.69 14.29 20.81
N GLU A 49 7.59 13.55 21.44
CA GLU A 49 9.02 13.54 21.14
C GLU A 49 9.32 12.95 19.75
N ASP A 50 8.45 12.07 19.26
CA ASP A 50 8.56 11.45 17.94
C ASP A 50 7.87 12.26 16.84
N HIS A 51 7.26 13.42 17.18
CA HIS A 51 6.66 14.28 16.16
C HIS A 51 7.73 14.95 15.30
N ILE A 52 7.61 14.84 14.01
CA ILE A 52 8.51 15.46 13.05
C ILE A 52 7.75 16.38 12.10
N ASP A 53 8.44 17.40 11.60
CA ASP A 53 7.98 18.16 10.45
C ASP A 53 8.83 17.78 9.23
N VAL A 54 8.25 17.04 8.31
CA VAL A 54 8.93 16.56 7.08
C VAL A 54 9.38 17.71 6.17
N LEU A 55 8.88 18.94 6.37
CA LEU A 55 9.32 20.12 5.62
C LEU A 55 10.65 20.69 6.13
N LYS A 56 11.14 20.25 7.30
CA LYS A 56 12.46 20.69 7.79
C LYS A 56 13.59 20.21 6.86
N PRO A 57 14.68 20.99 6.69
CA PRO A 57 15.74 20.71 5.73
C PRO A 57 16.32 19.30 5.82
N LYS A 58 16.55 18.76 7.04
CA LYS A 58 17.10 17.42 7.24
C LYS A 58 16.21 16.33 6.64
N TYR A 59 14.89 16.43 6.81
CA TYR A 59 13.94 15.45 6.27
C TYR A 59 13.71 15.64 4.76
N GLN A 60 13.81 16.87 4.28
CA GLN A 60 13.76 17.16 2.85
C GLN A 60 14.95 16.56 2.11
N ALA A 61 16.13 16.52 2.73
CA ALA A 61 17.30 15.83 2.18
C ALA A 61 17.05 14.32 2.04
N ASP A 62 16.52 13.70 3.09
CA ASP A 62 16.12 12.26 3.06
C ASP A 62 15.10 11.98 1.96
N ILE A 63 14.05 12.80 1.87
CA ILE A 63 12.99 12.63 0.86
C ILE A 63 13.56 12.73 -0.55
N LYS A 64 14.44 13.70 -0.80
CA LYS A 64 15.13 13.82 -2.12
C LYS A 64 15.97 12.58 -2.42
N LYS A 65 16.70 12.05 -1.43
CA LYS A 65 17.46 10.80 -1.56
C LYS A 65 16.56 9.63 -1.92
N ILE A 66 15.42 9.47 -1.19
CA ILE A 66 14.41 8.42 -1.45
C ILE A 66 13.88 8.53 -2.88
N VAL A 67 13.50 9.74 -3.33
CA VAL A 67 13.00 9.97 -4.70
C VAL A 67 14.04 9.56 -5.73
N ASN A 68 15.31 9.96 -5.57
CA ASN A 68 16.39 9.60 -6.49
C ASN A 68 16.65 8.09 -6.52
N GLN A 69 16.59 7.40 -5.37
CA GLN A 69 16.74 5.94 -5.29
C GLN A 69 15.60 5.23 -6.01
N LEU A 70 14.34 5.67 -5.77
CA LEU A 70 13.17 5.10 -6.41
C LEU A 70 13.09 5.39 -7.91
N ALA A 71 13.66 6.49 -8.38
CA ALA A 71 13.77 6.81 -9.80
C ALA A 71 14.51 5.73 -10.61
N ASN A 72 15.42 4.97 -9.96
CA ASN A 72 16.10 3.84 -10.60
C ASN A 72 15.14 2.67 -10.94
N PHE A 73 13.95 2.63 -10.38
CA PHE A 73 12.90 1.70 -10.82
C PHE A 73 12.35 2.10 -12.20
N LYS A 74 12.57 3.37 -12.61
CA LYS A 74 12.05 3.97 -13.85
C LYS A 74 10.52 3.80 -13.96
N PRO A 75 9.72 4.27 -12.99
CA PRO A 75 8.27 4.11 -13.03
C PRO A 75 7.69 4.83 -14.24
N THR A 76 6.76 4.17 -14.94
CA THR A 76 5.96 4.75 -16.04
C THR A 76 4.57 5.16 -15.56
N ILE A 77 4.16 4.63 -14.39
CA ILE A 77 2.89 4.89 -13.75
C ILE A 77 3.15 5.07 -12.24
N ILE A 78 2.57 6.13 -11.66
CA ILE A 78 2.56 6.34 -10.21
C ILE A 78 1.12 6.35 -9.72
N ALA A 79 0.87 5.55 -8.68
CA ALA A 79 -0.41 5.45 -8.00
C ALA A 79 -0.24 5.83 -6.51
N ILE A 80 -1.21 6.56 -5.96
CA ILE A 80 -1.14 7.11 -4.60
C ILE A 80 -2.39 6.80 -3.80
N GLU A 81 -2.26 6.69 -2.48
CA GLU A 81 -3.36 6.54 -1.55
C GLU A 81 -4.16 7.84 -1.45
N ARG A 82 -5.01 8.07 -2.41
CA ARG A 82 -6.02 9.14 -2.43
C ARG A 82 -7.31 8.55 -2.99
N SER A 83 -8.44 9.01 -2.43
CA SER A 83 -9.76 8.56 -2.90
C SER A 83 -9.91 8.82 -4.40
N LEU A 84 -10.50 7.85 -5.12
CA LEU A 84 -10.85 7.99 -6.55
C LEU A 84 -11.65 9.27 -6.84
N GLN A 85 -12.51 9.68 -5.90
CA GLN A 85 -13.31 10.91 -6.02
C GLN A 85 -12.46 12.18 -6.05
N ASN A 86 -11.22 12.10 -5.55
CA ASN A 86 -10.27 13.21 -5.55
C ASN A 86 -9.34 13.23 -6.77
N GLN A 87 -9.58 12.39 -7.80
CA GLN A 87 -8.68 12.32 -8.96
C GLN A 87 -8.48 13.68 -9.63
N SER A 88 -9.55 14.42 -9.90
CA SER A 88 -9.48 15.76 -10.53
C SER A 88 -8.67 16.76 -9.69
N LYS A 89 -8.80 16.69 -8.36
CA LYS A 89 -8.00 17.51 -7.44
C LYS A 89 -6.52 17.12 -7.48
N VAL A 90 -6.22 15.84 -7.54
CA VAL A 90 -4.82 15.34 -7.70
C VAL A 90 -4.24 15.84 -9.01
N ASP A 91 -4.96 15.70 -10.12
CA ASP A 91 -4.52 16.15 -11.44
C ASP A 91 -4.24 17.67 -11.45
N SER A 92 -5.18 18.47 -10.92
CA SER A 92 -5.02 19.92 -10.83
C SER A 92 -3.78 20.33 -10.00
N LEU A 93 -3.60 19.76 -8.81
CA LEU A 93 -2.46 20.07 -7.94
C LEU A 93 -1.14 19.62 -8.56
N TYR A 94 -1.12 18.45 -9.19
CA TYR A 94 0.08 17.94 -9.84
C TYR A 94 0.48 18.79 -11.04
N HIS A 95 -0.46 19.20 -11.88
CA HIS A 95 -0.19 20.11 -13.02
C HIS A 95 0.31 21.47 -12.55
N LYS A 96 -0.24 22.04 -11.48
CA LYS A 96 0.28 23.26 -10.84
C LYS A 96 1.72 23.06 -10.35
N TYR A 97 2.02 21.91 -9.71
CA TYR A 97 3.37 21.61 -9.26
C TYR A 97 4.36 21.48 -10.42
N ARG A 98 3.96 20.88 -11.54
CA ARG A 98 4.80 20.82 -12.76
C ARG A 98 5.18 22.22 -13.31
N ARG A 99 4.31 23.20 -13.14
CA ARG A 99 4.53 24.60 -13.56
C ARG A 99 5.11 25.53 -12.48
N ASP A 100 5.56 24.94 -11.35
CA ASP A 100 6.06 25.67 -10.18
C ASP A 100 5.04 26.60 -9.48
N GLU A 101 3.73 26.38 -9.71
CA GLU A 101 2.61 27.13 -9.16
C GLU A 101 2.06 26.51 -7.86
N HIS A 102 2.62 25.41 -7.38
CA HIS A 102 2.18 24.71 -6.17
C HIS A 102 3.37 24.29 -5.31
N LYS A 103 3.36 24.70 -4.04
CA LYS A 103 4.31 24.24 -3.03
C LYS A 103 3.81 22.92 -2.43
N LEU A 104 4.69 21.92 -2.37
CA LEU A 104 4.35 20.60 -1.83
C LEU A 104 3.99 20.71 -0.35
N THR A 105 2.88 20.08 0.02
CA THR A 105 2.46 19.91 1.40
C THR A 105 3.25 18.81 2.11
N ARG A 106 2.95 18.50 3.37
CA ARG A 106 3.59 17.40 4.10
C ARG A 106 3.23 16.02 3.55
N SER A 107 2.15 15.88 2.79
CA SER A 107 1.68 14.59 2.29
C SER A 107 2.75 13.79 1.56
N GLU A 108 2.92 12.50 1.91
CA GLU A 108 3.80 11.53 1.26
C GLU A 108 3.50 11.38 -0.23
N ALA A 109 2.22 11.46 -0.60
CA ALA A 109 1.79 11.44 -2.00
C ALA A 109 2.39 12.60 -2.80
N GLN A 110 2.51 13.79 -2.20
CA GLN A 110 3.15 14.94 -2.84
C GLN A 110 4.67 14.90 -2.70
N GLN A 111 5.17 14.65 -1.49
CA GLN A 111 6.60 14.68 -1.22
C GLN A 111 7.40 13.62 -2.01
N ILE A 112 6.84 12.44 -2.19
CA ILE A 112 7.47 11.35 -2.96
C ILE A 112 6.82 11.26 -4.34
N GLY A 113 5.49 11.14 -4.40
CA GLY A 113 4.77 10.86 -5.64
C GLY A 113 4.89 11.97 -6.69
N PHE A 114 4.59 13.22 -6.32
CA PHE A 114 4.66 14.34 -7.26
C PHE A 114 6.10 14.60 -7.73
N ARG A 115 7.08 14.54 -6.81
CA ARG A 115 8.50 14.71 -7.16
C ARG A 115 8.95 13.67 -8.17
N LEU A 116 8.63 12.40 -7.89
CA LEU A 116 9.06 11.30 -8.76
C LEU A 116 8.33 11.31 -10.10
N ALA A 117 7.03 11.65 -10.12
CA ALA A 117 6.28 11.81 -11.36
C ALA A 117 6.84 12.93 -12.24
N ARG A 118 7.20 14.09 -11.63
CA ARG A 118 7.86 15.19 -12.36
C ARG A 118 9.24 14.78 -12.90
N GLN A 119 10.03 14.08 -12.08
CA GLN A 119 11.36 13.59 -12.47
C GLN A 119 11.28 12.56 -13.62
N ALA A 120 10.25 11.72 -13.61
CA ALA A 120 9.99 10.73 -14.66
C ALA A 120 9.20 11.30 -15.86
N ASN A 121 8.92 12.62 -15.86
CA ASN A 121 8.14 13.33 -16.87
C ASN A 121 6.78 12.69 -17.15
N LEU A 122 6.08 12.24 -16.10
CA LEU A 122 4.74 11.67 -16.22
C LEU A 122 3.70 12.79 -16.22
N ASP A 123 2.65 12.62 -17.05
CA ASP A 123 1.57 13.61 -17.12
C ASP A 123 0.49 13.41 -16.06
N LYS A 124 0.42 12.21 -15.48
CA LYS A 124 -0.66 11.82 -14.58
C LYS A 124 -0.18 11.00 -13.38
N ILE A 125 -0.89 11.17 -12.26
CA ILE A 125 -0.78 10.35 -11.06
C ILE A 125 -2.17 9.78 -10.76
N TYR A 126 -2.25 8.49 -10.44
CA TYR A 126 -3.51 7.80 -10.23
C TYR A 126 -3.88 7.75 -8.75
N ALA A 127 -5.06 8.26 -8.41
CA ALA A 127 -5.70 8.01 -7.12
C ALA A 127 -6.30 6.61 -7.12
N ILE A 128 -6.02 5.81 -6.08
CA ILE A 128 -6.43 4.38 -6.07
C ILE A 128 -7.21 3.95 -4.84
N ASP A 129 -7.34 4.82 -3.84
CA ASP A 129 -7.97 4.45 -2.58
C ASP A 129 -9.51 4.51 -2.66
N VAL A 130 -10.12 3.66 -1.85
CA VAL A 130 -11.57 3.60 -1.66
C VAL A 130 -11.88 2.90 -0.33
N TRP A 131 -12.88 3.39 0.39
CA TRP A 131 -13.28 2.74 1.64
C TRP A 131 -13.83 1.32 1.42
N GLY A 132 -13.60 0.47 2.42
CA GLY A 132 -14.26 -0.83 2.53
C GLY A 132 -15.79 -0.68 2.65
N LYS A 133 -16.49 -1.80 2.65
CA LYS A 133 -17.94 -1.83 2.77
C LYS A 133 -18.33 -2.89 3.79
N HIS A 134 -18.81 -2.44 4.95
CA HIS A 134 -19.31 -3.36 5.97
C HIS A 134 -20.54 -4.13 5.50
N TYR A 135 -20.65 -5.36 5.96
CA TYR A 135 -21.86 -6.19 5.85
C TYR A 135 -23.02 -5.57 6.62
N GLN A 136 -24.25 -5.99 6.28
CA GLN A 136 -25.45 -5.40 6.85
C GLN A 136 -25.60 -5.69 8.37
N ASN A 137 -25.20 -6.87 8.85
CA ASN A 137 -25.17 -7.21 10.26
C ASN A 137 -24.24 -6.27 11.05
N VAL A 138 -23.05 -6.00 10.53
CA VAL A 138 -22.09 -5.05 11.13
C VAL A 138 -22.68 -3.64 11.17
N LYS A 139 -23.26 -3.15 10.06
CA LYS A 139 -23.89 -1.82 10.02
C LYS A 139 -25.01 -1.69 11.05
N LYS A 140 -25.89 -2.70 11.15
CA LYS A 140 -26.98 -2.71 12.14
C LYS A 140 -26.45 -2.66 13.57
N ALA A 141 -25.42 -3.45 13.87
CA ALA A 141 -24.82 -3.46 15.19
C ALA A 141 -24.10 -2.13 15.54
N LEU A 142 -23.37 -1.53 14.60
CA LEU A 142 -22.69 -0.25 14.83
C LEU A 142 -23.67 0.93 14.95
N ASN A 143 -24.89 0.82 14.41
CA ASN A 143 -25.95 1.81 14.58
C ASN A 143 -26.72 1.63 15.92
N ASP A 144 -26.65 0.45 16.54
CA ASP A 144 -27.19 0.19 17.88
C ASP A 144 -26.17 0.69 18.93
N SER A 145 -26.59 1.63 19.76
CA SER A 145 -25.71 2.27 20.75
C SER A 145 -25.06 1.31 21.72
N THR A 146 -25.82 0.31 22.21
CA THR A 146 -25.34 -0.69 23.19
C THR A 146 -24.31 -1.62 22.56
N LYS A 147 -24.60 -2.17 21.38
CA LYS A 147 -23.67 -3.07 20.66
C LYS A 147 -22.41 -2.34 20.23
N ARG A 148 -22.56 -1.11 19.73
CA ARG A 148 -21.43 -0.27 19.39
C ARG A 148 -20.55 0.02 20.60
N ALA A 149 -21.14 0.36 21.75
CA ALA A 149 -20.40 0.61 23.00
C ALA A 149 -19.62 -0.63 23.44
N ALA A 150 -20.23 -1.83 23.39
CA ALA A 150 -19.57 -3.08 23.71
C ALA A 150 -18.38 -3.37 22.77
N PHE A 151 -18.57 -3.16 21.46
CA PHE A 151 -17.50 -3.31 20.48
C PHE A 151 -16.36 -2.31 20.68
N VAL A 152 -16.68 -1.03 20.88
CA VAL A 152 -15.67 0.02 21.12
C VAL A 152 -14.91 -0.24 22.42
N HIS A 153 -15.61 -0.67 23.49
CA HIS A 153 -14.96 -1.05 24.74
C HIS A 153 -13.97 -2.20 24.53
N TYR A 154 -14.37 -3.25 23.83
CA TYR A 154 -13.48 -4.37 23.49
C TYR A 154 -12.30 -3.92 22.62
N TYR A 155 -12.52 -3.03 21.65
CA TYR A 155 -11.48 -2.49 20.76
C TYR A 155 -10.40 -1.73 21.52
N ILE A 156 -10.82 -0.89 22.49
CA ILE A 156 -9.93 -0.04 23.29
C ILE A 156 -9.27 -0.81 24.42
N ASN A 157 -10.06 -1.60 25.16
CA ASN A 157 -9.63 -2.28 26.39
C ASN A 157 -9.40 -3.77 26.17
N ASN A 158 -9.01 -4.16 25.00
CA ASN A 158 -8.88 -5.55 24.60
C ASN A 158 -8.28 -6.43 25.71
N PRO A 159 -9.04 -7.44 26.22
CA PRO A 159 -8.56 -8.32 27.29
C PRO A 159 -7.43 -9.26 26.85
N ASP A 160 -7.25 -9.45 25.55
CA ASP A 160 -6.19 -10.27 24.99
C ASP A 160 -4.87 -9.49 24.99
N THR A 161 -4.10 -9.62 26.06
CA THR A 161 -2.82 -8.93 26.23
C THR A 161 -1.75 -9.35 25.22
N SER A 162 -1.93 -10.46 24.51
CA SER A 162 -1.06 -10.89 23.41
C SER A 162 -1.10 -9.94 22.21
N ILE A 163 -2.13 -9.07 22.18
CA ILE A 163 -2.45 -8.17 21.07
C ILE A 163 -2.10 -6.71 21.41
N LYS A 164 -1.43 -6.45 22.50
CA LYS A 164 -0.89 -5.10 22.66
C LYS A 164 -0.06 -4.81 21.42
N PHE A 165 -0.59 -3.94 20.58
CA PHE A 165 0.14 -3.26 19.53
C PHE A 165 1.31 -2.54 20.21
N THR A 166 2.35 -3.28 20.52
CA THR A 166 3.63 -2.67 20.74
C THR A 166 4.08 -2.23 19.36
N GLY A 167 3.52 -1.10 18.91
CA GLY A 167 4.04 -0.40 17.78
C GLY A 167 5.52 -0.26 18.05
N THR A 168 6.35 -0.85 17.21
CA THR A 168 7.78 -0.57 17.29
C THR A 168 7.92 0.93 17.16
N LYS A 169 8.56 1.57 18.14
CA LYS A 169 8.79 3.03 18.12
C LYS A 169 9.32 3.43 16.74
N PRO A 170 8.75 4.45 16.09
CA PRO A 170 9.22 4.88 14.78
C PRO A 170 10.66 5.40 14.89
N VAL A 171 11.46 5.17 13.85
CA VAL A 171 12.85 5.59 13.84
C VAL A 171 13.10 6.86 13.01
N TYR A 172 12.07 7.45 12.43
CA TYR A 172 12.21 8.63 11.57
C TYR A 172 12.74 9.86 12.32
N ALA A 173 12.42 10.03 13.62
CA ALA A 173 12.89 11.16 14.42
C ALA A 173 14.41 11.05 14.73
N THR A 174 14.89 9.84 14.97
CA THR A 174 16.28 9.55 15.36
C THR A 174 17.19 9.26 14.17
N THR A 175 16.75 8.39 13.26
CA THR A 175 17.58 7.86 12.16
C THR A 175 17.21 8.43 10.79
N GLY A 176 16.04 9.07 10.66
CA GLY A 176 15.57 9.68 9.43
C GLY A 176 14.49 8.91 8.69
N ILE A 177 13.89 9.57 7.69
CA ILE A 177 12.74 9.03 6.94
C ILE A 177 13.14 7.81 6.11
N LEU A 178 14.33 7.81 5.51
CA LEU A 178 14.79 6.67 4.72
C LEU A 178 14.89 5.38 5.56
N ALA A 179 15.44 5.49 6.77
CA ALA A 179 15.55 4.34 7.67
C ALA A 179 14.16 3.81 8.07
N GLU A 180 13.22 4.70 8.35
CA GLU A 180 11.84 4.33 8.65
C GLU A 180 11.17 3.62 7.47
N LEU A 181 11.29 4.13 6.25
CA LEU A 181 10.72 3.48 5.07
C LEU A 181 11.37 2.10 4.84
N ILE A 182 12.67 1.96 5.04
CA ILE A 182 13.33 0.64 4.99
C ILE A 182 12.72 -0.30 6.02
N ARG A 183 12.51 0.14 7.27
CA ARG A 183 11.91 -0.64 8.36
C ARG A 183 10.48 -1.09 8.02
N LEU A 184 9.62 -0.16 7.58
CA LEU A 184 8.22 -0.41 7.26
C LEU A 184 8.03 -1.39 6.09
N ASN A 185 8.99 -1.46 5.18
CA ASN A 185 8.94 -2.32 4.01
C ASN A 185 9.66 -3.68 4.20
N GLN A 186 10.16 -3.98 5.42
CA GLN A 186 10.75 -5.30 5.72
C GLN A 186 9.67 -6.38 5.73
N PRO A 187 9.96 -7.58 5.19
CA PRO A 187 9.01 -8.70 5.17
C PRO A 187 8.45 -9.03 6.55
N GLU A 188 9.30 -9.03 7.58
CA GLU A 188 8.89 -9.34 8.96
C GLU A 188 7.94 -8.29 9.54
N HIS A 189 8.16 -7.01 9.23
CA HIS A 189 7.24 -5.93 9.64
C HIS A 189 5.87 -6.10 8.98
N ILE A 190 5.86 -6.38 7.67
CA ILE A 190 4.63 -6.60 6.89
C ILE A 190 3.85 -7.82 7.40
N LYS A 191 4.55 -8.94 7.67
CA LYS A 191 3.96 -10.15 8.24
C LYS A 191 3.33 -9.88 9.62
N LYS A 192 4.07 -9.18 10.50
CA LYS A 192 3.56 -8.79 11.82
C LYS A 192 2.33 -7.88 11.69
N SER A 193 2.34 -6.94 10.75
CA SER A 193 1.18 -6.08 10.45
C SER A 193 -0.05 -6.90 10.07
N LEU A 194 0.08 -7.94 9.23
CA LEU A 194 -1.05 -8.83 8.91
C LEU A 194 -1.59 -9.53 10.17
N GLY A 195 -0.70 -10.04 11.03
CA GLY A 195 -1.08 -10.69 12.29
C GLY A 195 -1.99 -9.81 13.16
N ASN A 196 -1.76 -8.50 13.16
CA ASN A 196 -2.56 -7.55 13.92
C ASN A 196 -4.03 -7.47 13.44
N TYR A 197 -4.30 -7.75 12.17
CA TYR A 197 -5.67 -7.79 11.61
C TYR A 197 -6.37 -9.13 11.82
N LEU A 198 -5.69 -10.12 12.40
CA LEU A 198 -6.22 -11.45 12.71
C LEU A 198 -6.42 -11.66 14.22
N THR A 199 -6.29 -10.60 14.99
CA THR A 199 -6.35 -10.61 16.45
C THR A 199 -7.22 -9.44 16.93
N GLY A 200 -7.31 -9.20 18.23
CA GLY A 200 -8.06 -8.06 18.77
C GLY A 200 -9.52 -8.11 18.38
N HIS A 201 -10.00 -7.03 17.84
CA HIS A 201 -11.40 -6.89 17.42
C HIS A 201 -11.83 -7.88 16.33
N PHE A 202 -10.91 -8.54 15.64
CA PHE A 202 -11.22 -9.68 14.77
C PHE A 202 -11.88 -10.85 15.54
N LYS A 203 -11.48 -11.04 16.82
CA LYS A 203 -12.03 -12.09 17.70
C LYS A 203 -13.31 -11.67 18.43
N PHE A 204 -13.78 -10.44 18.25
CA PHE A 204 -14.97 -9.96 18.96
C PHE A 204 -16.25 -10.59 18.43
N GLU A 205 -17.09 -11.03 19.34
CA GLU A 205 -18.44 -11.57 19.08
C GLU A 205 -19.46 -10.86 19.97
N LEU A 206 -20.60 -10.45 19.42
CA LEU A 206 -21.74 -9.95 20.17
C LEU A 206 -22.50 -11.08 20.86
N LYS A 207 -22.51 -12.24 20.23
CA LYS A 207 -23.02 -13.50 20.75
C LYS A 207 -22.19 -14.64 20.16
N LYS A 208 -22.14 -15.76 20.87
CA LYS A 208 -21.36 -16.93 20.46
C LYS A 208 -21.59 -17.31 18.98
N TYR A 209 -20.51 -17.40 18.20
CA TYR A 209 -20.48 -17.80 16.80
C TYR A 209 -21.16 -16.82 15.82
N ASP A 210 -21.30 -15.54 16.14
CA ASP A 210 -21.85 -14.55 15.19
C ASP A 210 -20.81 -13.94 14.24
N TYR A 211 -19.52 -14.23 14.46
CA TYR A 211 -18.40 -13.78 13.63
C TYR A 211 -18.34 -12.26 13.41
N PHE A 212 -18.87 -11.47 14.33
CA PHE A 212 -18.96 -10.02 14.16
C PHE A 212 -17.60 -9.38 13.82
N GLY A 213 -16.54 -9.73 14.56
CA GLY A 213 -15.20 -9.19 14.34
C GLY A 213 -14.61 -9.60 12.99
N VAL A 214 -14.87 -10.83 12.54
CA VAL A 214 -14.50 -11.33 11.22
C VAL A 214 -15.18 -10.51 10.12
N ASP A 215 -16.49 -10.32 10.22
CA ASP A 215 -17.28 -9.53 9.26
C ASP A 215 -16.87 -8.07 9.26
N PHE A 216 -16.57 -7.51 10.44
CA PHE A 216 -16.08 -6.15 10.59
C PHE A 216 -14.77 -5.95 9.81
N GLU A 217 -13.76 -6.79 10.06
CA GLU A 217 -12.46 -6.68 9.39
C GLU A 217 -12.53 -7.01 7.90
N THR A 218 -13.32 -8.02 7.54
CA THR A 218 -13.53 -8.35 6.12
C THR A 218 -14.13 -7.17 5.37
N GLY A 219 -15.14 -6.52 5.93
CA GLY A 219 -15.77 -5.35 5.32
C GLY A 219 -14.88 -4.10 5.33
N ARG A 220 -14.16 -3.85 6.42
CA ARG A 220 -13.34 -2.66 6.60
C ARG A 220 -12.01 -2.73 5.85
N TRP A 221 -11.23 -3.80 6.10
CA TRP A 221 -9.83 -3.89 5.68
C TRP A 221 -9.61 -4.76 4.45
N PHE A 222 -10.04 -6.02 4.50
CA PHE A 222 -9.83 -6.95 3.37
C PHE A 222 -10.55 -6.46 2.11
N ASN A 223 -11.81 -6.03 2.24
CA ASN A 223 -12.57 -5.48 1.12
C ASN A 223 -11.95 -4.19 0.56
N ARG A 224 -11.42 -3.29 1.41
CA ARG A 224 -10.72 -2.08 0.98
C ARG A 224 -9.50 -2.42 0.13
N ASN A 225 -8.66 -3.34 0.58
CA ASN A 225 -7.46 -3.74 -0.14
C ASN A 225 -7.76 -4.45 -1.47
N LEU A 226 -8.79 -5.31 -1.52
CA LEU A 226 -9.25 -5.89 -2.78
C LEU A 226 -9.73 -4.84 -3.78
N LYS A 227 -10.44 -3.82 -3.31
CA LYS A 227 -10.88 -2.71 -4.16
C LYS A 227 -9.71 -1.86 -4.65
N ILE A 228 -8.72 -1.58 -3.80
CA ILE A 228 -7.49 -0.88 -4.20
C ILE A 228 -6.78 -1.70 -5.28
N PHE A 229 -6.61 -3.01 -5.08
CA PHE A 229 -6.03 -3.91 -6.09
C PHE A 229 -6.82 -3.84 -7.40
N ARG A 230 -8.17 -3.89 -7.34
CA ARG A 230 -9.02 -3.75 -8.54
C ARG A 230 -8.88 -2.38 -9.21
N ASN A 231 -8.66 -1.31 -8.45
CA ASN A 231 -8.42 0.02 -9.02
C ASN A 231 -7.09 0.09 -9.79
N ILE A 232 -6.06 -0.61 -9.32
CA ILE A 232 -4.80 -0.77 -10.08
C ILE A 232 -5.04 -1.51 -11.39
N GLN A 233 -5.81 -2.62 -11.38
CA GLN A 233 -6.15 -3.37 -12.60
C GLN A 233 -6.95 -2.55 -13.64
N ARG A 234 -7.62 -1.46 -13.22
CA ARG A 234 -8.33 -0.54 -14.14
C ARG A 234 -7.41 0.43 -14.86
N ILE A 235 -6.18 0.58 -14.39
CA ILE A 235 -5.19 1.41 -15.07
C ILE A 235 -4.77 0.67 -16.33
N LYS A 236 -4.99 1.31 -17.49
CA LYS A 236 -4.53 0.75 -18.76
C LYS A 236 -3.01 0.72 -18.79
N THR A 237 -2.44 -0.46 -18.90
CA THR A 237 -1.00 -0.68 -18.97
C THR A 237 -0.59 -1.22 -20.33
N LYS A 238 0.69 -1.00 -20.68
CA LYS A 238 1.37 -1.60 -21.82
C LYS A 238 2.36 -2.66 -21.30
N PRO A 239 2.81 -3.58 -22.16
CA PRO A 239 3.97 -4.40 -21.85
C PRO A 239 5.14 -3.52 -21.38
N ASP A 240 5.90 -3.97 -20.39
CA ASP A 240 7.03 -3.25 -19.78
C ASP A 240 6.67 -2.05 -18.89
N ASP A 241 5.40 -1.70 -18.71
CA ASP A 241 5.04 -0.68 -17.74
C ASP A 241 5.50 -1.05 -16.32
N ARG A 242 5.84 0.00 -15.58
CA ARG A 242 6.30 -0.08 -14.20
C ARG A 242 5.45 0.81 -13.32
N ILE A 243 4.62 0.18 -12.51
CA ILE A 243 3.73 0.85 -11.57
C ILE A 243 4.45 0.99 -10.23
N LEU A 244 4.60 2.21 -9.74
CA LEU A 244 4.96 2.48 -8.35
C LEU A 244 3.72 2.91 -7.58
N ILE A 245 3.39 2.16 -6.53
CA ILE A 245 2.29 2.46 -5.60
C ILE A 245 2.88 3.05 -4.32
N ILE A 246 2.44 4.24 -3.92
CA ILE A 246 2.80 4.90 -2.67
C ILE A 246 1.57 4.88 -1.78
N ILE A 247 1.65 4.13 -0.67
CA ILE A 247 0.50 3.82 0.17
C ILE A 247 0.93 3.59 1.62
N GLY A 248 0.05 3.82 2.59
CA GLY A 248 0.31 3.50 3.99
C GLY A 248 0.79 2.07 4.18
N ALA A 249 1.84 1.89 4.98
CA ALA A 249 2.53 0.60 5.14
C ALA A 249 1.61 -0.55 5.59
N GLY A 250 0.52 -0.24 6.31
CA GLY A 250 -0.50 -1.23 6.67
C GLY A 250 -1.08 -1.99 5.47
N HIS A 251 -1.23 -1.32 4.33
CA HIS A 251 -1.79 -1.94 3.12
C HIS A 251 -0.89 -3.00 2.48
N LEU A 252 0.43 -2.97 2.76
CA LEU A 252 1.38 -3.92 2.20
C LEU A 252 1.09 -5.37 2.63
N ASN A 253 0.47 -5.55 3.79
CA ASN A 253 0.17 -6.87 4.35
C ASN A 253 -0.77 -7.72 3.47
N LEU A 254 -1.63 -7.07 2.68
CA LEU A 254 -2.53 -7.73 1.73
C LEU A 254 -2.12 -7.47 0.27
N LEU A 255 -1.79 -6.23 -0.09
CA LEU A 255 -1.45 -5.89 -1.47
C LEU A 255 -0.25 -6.69 -1.99
N ASN A 256 0.79 -6.89 -1.18
CA ASN A 256 1.94 -7.69 -1.59
C ASN A 256 1.58 -9.16 -1.85
N ILE A 257 0.62 -9.72 -1.08
CA ILE A 257 0.10 -11.07 -1.32
C ILE A 257 -0.64 -11.08 -2.66
N TYR A 258 -1.51 -10.11 -2.91
CA TYR A 258 -2.30 -10.05 -4.14
C TYR A 258 -1.41 -9.90 -5.38
N PHE A 259 -0.43 -8.99 -5.35
CA PHE A 259 0.48 -8.79 -6.48
C PHE A 259 1.39 -9.99 -6.75
N LYS A 260 1.85 -10.69 -5.71
CA LYS A 260 2.66 -11.90 -5.85
C LYS A 260 1.86 -13.08 -6.40
N ALA A 261 0.58 -13.18 -6.05
CA ALA A 261 -0.31 -14.25 -6.50
C ALA A 261 -0.92 -13.96 -7.89
N SER A 262 -0.99 -12.69 -8.29
CA SER A 262 -1.62 -12.31 -9.56
C SER A 262 -0.80 -12.77 -10.77
N PRO A 263 -1.45 -13.36 -11.79
CA PRO A 263 -0.79 -13.70 -13.04
C PRO A 263 -0.44 -12.48 -13.91
N GLU A 264 -1.00 -11.30 -13.62
CA GLU A 264 -0.87 -10.09 -14.43
C GLU A 264 0.39 -9.27 -14.11
N TYR A 265 0.99 -9.49 -12.91
CA TYR A 265 2.05 -8.64 -12.38
C TYR A 265 3.30 -9.39 -11.97
N VAL A 266 4.43 -8.69 -12.00
CA VAL A 266 5.67 -9.07 -11.32
C VAL A 266 5.89 -8.09 -10.17
N TRP A 267 5.74 -8.57 -8.93
CA TRP A 267 5.97 -7.73 -7.76
C TRP A 267 7.47 -7.50 -7.52
N ILE A 268 7.84 -6.24 -7.26
CA ILE A 268 9.22 -5.81 -7.02
C ILE A 268 9.30 -5.16 -5.63
N SER A 269 10.22 -5.62 -4.78
CA SER A 269 10.46 -5.03 -3.47
C SER A 269 11.11 -3.64 -3.59
N PRO A 270 10.60 -2.61 -2.88
CA PRO A 270 11.23 -1.29 -2.84
C PRO A 270 12.60 -1.31 -2.13
N LEU A 271 12.86 -2.30 -1.27
CA LEU A 271 14.13 -2.46 -0.56
C LEU A 271 15.32 -2.62 -1.52
N LYS A 272 15.09 -3.19 -2.71
CA LYS A 272 16.11 -3.29 -3.76
C LYS A 272 16.69 -1.92 -4.15
N TYR A 273 15.90 -0.86 -3.99
CA TYR A 273 16.26 0.51 -4.37
C TYR A 273 16.63 1.35 -3.15
N LEU A 274 15.85 1.25 -2.06
CA LEU A 274 16.06 2.04 -0.84
C LEU A 274 17.36 1.70 -0.09
N LYS A 275 17.91 0.48 -0.25
CA LYS A 275 19.16 0.05 0.39
C LYS A 275 20.41 0.29 -0.49
N LYS A 276 20.28 0.79 -1.70
CA LYS A 276 21.44 1.17 -2.51
C LYS A 276 22.08 2.43 -1.91
N GLN A 277 23.35 2.34 -1.58
CA GLN A 277 24.20 3.47 -1.20
C GLN A 277 24.49 4.37 -2.39
#